data_92f0ab25b9f2796bee4b8de8069aafc6
#
_entry.id   92f0ab25b9f2796bee4b8de8069aafc6
#
_cell.length_a   1.000
_cell.length_b   1.000
_cell.length_c   1.000
_cell.angle_alpha   90.00
_cell.angle_beta   90.00
_cell.angle_gamma   90.00
#
_symmetry.space_group_name_H-M   'P 1'
#
loop_
_entity.id
_entity.type
_entity.pdbx_description
1 polymer ?
#
loop_
_entity_poly.entity_id
_entity_poly.type
_entity_poly.pdbx_seq_one_letter_code
_entity_poly.pdbx_strand_id
1 'polypeptide(L)'
;MKKKKLHPVHPGEVLLEEFLKPMGLSQNKLALNIGVPARRINEIVLEKRRITADTALRLARFFGTSSEFWVGLQSQYDLDVTADALGERLEKEVRIYSKVA
;
A
#
# COMPACT_ATOMS: atom_id res chain seq x y z
N MET A 1 -10.41 23.95 12.63
CA MET A 1 -10.87 22.66 13.15
C MET A 1 -9.83 21.57 12.98
N LYS A 2 -9.67 20.77 14.00
CA LYS A 2 -8.72 19.71 13.90
C LYS A 2 -9.28 18.56 13.08
N LYS A 3 -8.58 18.20 12.05
CA LYS A 3 -9.00 17.09 11.21
C LYS A 3 -8.79 15.77 11.94
N LYS A 4 -9.79 14.95 11.92
CA LYS A 4 -9.66 13.63 12.49
C LYS A 4 -8.68 12.83 11.67
N LYS A 5 -7.72 12.23 12.35
CA LYS A 5 -6.72 11.43 11.67
C LYS A 5 -7.31 10.09 11.27
N LEU A 6 -7.21 9.76 10.00
CA LEU A 6 -7.68 8.49 9.52
C LEU A 6 -6.61 7.44 9.64
N HIS A 7 -7.05 6.21 9.84
CA HIS A 7 -6.14 5.08 9.90
C HIS A 7 -5.51 4.88 8.52
N PRO A 8 -4.19 4.79 8.43
CA PRO A 8 -3.55 4.52 7.13
C PRO A 8 -4.06 3.21 6.55
N VAL A 9 -4.29 3.20 5.25
CA VAL A 9 -4.84 2.04 4.57
C VAL A 9 -3.72 1.26 3.92
N HIS A 10 -3.49 0.04 4.39
CA HIS A 10 -2.47 -0.84 3.81
C HIS A 10 -2.98 -1.44 2.50
N PRO A 11 -2.11 -1.61 1.49
CA PRO A 11 -2.55 -2.22 0.22
C PRO A 11 -3.20 -3.57 0.39
N GLY A 12 -2.84 -4.31 1.44
CA GLY A 12 -3.44 -5.61 1.71
C GLY A 12 -4.92 -5.50 2.02
N GLU A 13 -5.33 -4.43 2.68
CA GLU A 13 -6.74 -4.20 2.96
C GLU A 13 -7.50 -3.96 1.66
N VAL A 14 -6.94 -3.15 0.76
CA VAL A 14 -7.57 -2.89 -0.54
C VAL A 14 -7.67 -4.18 -1.34
N LEU A 15 -6.60 -4.96 -1.36
CA LEU A 15 -6.60 -6.23 -2.08
C LEU A 15 -7.71 -7.14 -1.57
N LEU A 16 -7.84 -7.27 -0.27
CA LEU A 16 -8.83 -8.15 0.33
C LEU A 16 -10.25 -7.62 0.12
N GLU A 17 -10.50 -6.36 0.49
CA GLU A 17 -11.85 -5.84 0.54
C GLU A 17 -12.40 -5.43 -0.81
N GLU A 18 -11.55 -4.93 -1.70
CA GLU A 18 -12.01 -4.39 -2.97
C GLU A 18 -11.85 -5.37 -4.13
N PHE A 19 -11.04 -6.40 -3.97
CA PHE A 19 -10.79 -7.35 -5.05
C PHE A 19 -11.15 -8.77 -4.67
N LEU A 20 -10.53 -9.32 -3.64
CA LEU A 20 -10.72 -10.74 -3.35
C LEU A 20 -12.15 -11.06 -2.92
N LYS A 21 -12.68 -10.31 -1.96
CA LYS A 21 -14.03 -10.57 -1.47
C LYS A 21 -15.09 -10.35 -2.54
N PRO A 22 -15.11 -9.21 -3.24
CA PRO A 22 -16.12 -9.00 -4.26
C PRO A 22 -16.06 -10.01 -5.38
N MET A 23 -14.87 -10.52 -5.71
CA MET A 23 -14.69 -11.47 -6.80
C MET A 23 -14.86 -12.92 -6.37
N GLY A 24 -15.01 -13.16 -5.06
CA GLY A 24 -15.09 -14.51 -4.56
C GLY A 24 -13.81 -15.29 -4.81
N LEU A 25 -12.66 -14.59 -4.80
CA LEU A 25 -11.37 -15.18 -5.13
C LEU A 25 -10.57 -15.40 -3.87
N SER A 26 -10.11 -16.64 -3.66
CA SER A 26 -9.32 -16.94 -2.48
C SER A 26 -7.89 -16.45 -2.65
N GLN A 27 -7.21 -16.25 -1.52
CA GLN A 27 -5.81 -15.83 -1.54
C GLN A 27 -4.92 -16.85 -2.24
N ASN A 28 -5.17 -18.13 -1.97
CA ASN A 28 -4.39 -19.19 -2.61
C ASN A 28 -4.61 -19.22 -4.11
N LYS A 29 -5.85 -19.02 -4.55
CA LYS A 29 -6.15 -19.01 -5.98
C LYS A 29 -5.48 -17.85 -6.67
N LEU A 30 -5.50 -16.67 -6.02
CA LEU A 30 -4.81 -15.52 -6.58
C LEU A 30 -3.33 -15.81 -6.72
N ALA A 31 -2.71 -16.33 -5.66
CA ALA A 31 -1.27 -16.60 -5.69
C ALA A 31 -0.92 -17.56 -6.83
N LEU A 32 -1.72 -18.59 -6.98
CA LEU A 32 -1.51 -19.56 -8.06
C LEU A 32 -1.59 -18.89 -9.42
N ASN A 33 -2.59 -18.03 -9.60
CA ASN A 33 -2.81 -17.40 -10.91
C ASN A 33 -1.79 -16.33 -11.26
N ILE A 34 -1.13 -15.73 -10.27
CA ILE A 34 -0.11 -14.73 -10.58
C ILE A 34 1.31 -15.28 -10.39
N GLY A 35 1.41 -16.58 -10.09
CA GLY A 35 2.72 -17.25 -10.08
C GLY A 35 3.60 -16.90 -8.90
N VAL A 36 3.01 -16.72 -7.72
CA VAL A 36 3.78 -16.43 -6.51
C VAL A 36 3.39 -17.41 -5.41
N PRO A 37 4.24 -17.58 -4.39
CA PRO A 37 3.85 -18.43 -3.27
C PRO A 37 2.63 -17.86 -2.55
N ALA A 38 1.76 -18.73 -2.08
CA ALA A 38 0.57 -18.29 -1.35
C ALA A 38 0.95 -17.42 -0.16
N ARG A 39 2.07 -17.72 0.48
CA ARG A 39 2.53 -16.96 1.64
C ARG A 39 2.70 -15.48 1.31
N ARG A 40 3.15 -15.16 0.09
CA ARG A 40 3.34 -13.76 -0.28
C ARG A 40 2.01 -13.01 -0.20
N ILE A 41 0.94 -13.61 -0.74
CA ILE A 41 -0.37 -12.97 -0.71
C ILE A 41 -0.93 -12.95 0.70
N ASN A 42 -0.77 -14.05 1.44
CA ASN A 42 -1.26 -14.11 2.81
C ASN A 42 -0.65 -13.01 3.68
N GLU A 43 0.66 -12.79 3.52
CA GLU A 43 1.34 -11.78 4.33
C GLU A 43 0.94 -10.36 3.93
N ILE A 44 0.70 -10.14 2.65
CA ILE A 44 0.22 -8.83 2.21
C ILE A 44 -1.16 -8.53 2.80
N VAL A 45 -2.06 -9.52 2.75
CA VAL A 45 -3.41 -9.34 3.31
C VAL A 45 -3.35 -9.12 4.81
N LEU A 46 -2.41 -9.77 5.50
CA LEU A 46 -2.21 -9.57 6.94
C LEU A 46 -1.44 -8.29 7.26
N GLU A 47 -1.11 -7.50 6.24
CA GLU A 47 -0.40 -6.23 6.40
C GLU A 47 1.00 -6.40 6.97
N LYS A 48 1.60 -7.58 6.74
CA LYS A 48 2.94 -7.89 7.21
C LYS A 48 3.97 -7.85 6.09
N ARG A 49 3.55 -7.57 4.89
CA ARG A 49 4.44 -7.52 3.74
C ARG A 49 3.97 -6.40 2.81
N ARG A 50 4.94 -5.66 2.30
CA ARG A 50 4.64 -4.57 1.39
C ARG A 50 4.49 -5.10 -0.04
N ILE A 51 3.86 -4.29 -0.88
CA ILE A 51 3.77 -4.60 -2.30
C ILE A 51 4.98 -4.02 -2.99
N THR A 52 5.79 -4.92 -3.56
CA THR A 52 6.97 -4.54 -4.34
C THR A 52 6.56 -4.36 -5.80
N ALA A 53 7.51 -3.86 -6.60
CA ALA A 53 7.25 -3.71 -8.04
C ALA A 53 6.89 -5.04 -8.69
N ASP A 54 7.55 -6.13 -8.29
CA ASP A 54 7.24 -7.44 -8.84
C ASP A 54 5.78 -7.82 -8.59
N THR A 55 5.33 -7.68 -7.35
CA THR A 55 3.96 -8.01 -7.02
C THR A 55 2.97 -7.08 -7.71
N ALA A 56 3.33 -5.78 -7.78
CA ALA A 56 2.46 -4.80 -8.42
C ALA A 56 2.23 -5.13 -9.90
N LEU A 57 3.29 -5.51 -10.60
CA LEU A 57 3.19 -5.87 -12.02
C LEU A 57 2.32 -7.11 -12.21
N ARG A 58 2.46 -8.08 -11.33
CA ARG A 58 1.68 -9.32 -11.43
C ARG A 58 0.20 -9.09 -11.13
N LEU A 59 -0.08 -8.31 -10.10
CA LEU A 59 -1.46 -7.97 -9.75
C LEU A 59 -2.11 -7.15 -10.86
N ALA A 60 -1.37 -6.18 -11.41
CA ALA A 60 -1.89 -5.33 -12.47
C ALA A 60 -2.30 -6.15 -13.68
N ARG A 61 -1.45 -7.08 -14.08
CA ARG A 61 -1.76 -7.92 -15.23
C ARG A 61 -2.98 -8.80 -14.98
N PHE A 62 -3.07 -9.36 -13.79
CA PHE A 62 -4.18 -10.27 -13.49
C PHE A 62 -5.51 -9.53 -13.37
N PHE A 63 -5.52 -8.41 -12.65
CA PHE A 63 -6.76 -7.68 -12.42
C PHE A 63 -7.09 -6.65 -13.49
N GLY A 64 -6.16 -6.36 -14.38
CA GLY A 64 -6.39 -5.36 -15.41
C GLY A 64 -6.29 -3.94 -14.90
N THR A 65 -5.61 -3.73 -13.80
CA THR A 65 -5.31 -2.38 -13.29
C THR A 65 -3.95 -1.95 -13.80
N SER A 66 -3.55 -0.72 -13.46
CA SER A 66 -2.18 -0.32 -13.71
C SER A 66 -1.29 -0.81 -12.58
N SER A 67 0.00 -0.95 -12.85
CA SER A 67 0.96 -1.30 -11.79
C SER A 67 1.14 -0.12 -10.85
N GLU A 68 1.02 1.10 -11.39
CA GLU A 68 1.12 2.32 -10.58
C GLU A 68 0.03 2.38 -9.51
N PHE A 69 -1.13 1.82 -9.80
CA PHE A 69 -2.20 1.75 -8.81
C PHE A 69 -1.71 1.04 -7.54
N TRP A 70 -1.09 -0.12 -7.71
CA TRP A 70 -0.64 -0.92 -6.57
C TRP A 70 0.55 -0.29 -5.86
N VAL A 71 1.51 0.22 -6.63
CA VAL A 71 2.66 0.91 -6.04
C VAL A 71 2.20 2.17 -5.34
N GLY A 72 1.22 2.86 -5.92
CA GLY A 72 0.68 4.07 -5.30
C GLY A 72 0.03 3.81 -3.96
N LEU A 73 -0.70 2.70 -3.84
CA LEU A 73 -1.30 2.34 -2.56
C LEU A 73 -0.23 2.14 -1.50
N GLN A 74 0.86 1.47 -1.87
CA GLN A 74 1.95 1.24 -0.94
C GLN A 74 2.63 2.55 -0.57
N SER A 75 2.89 3.40 -1.56
CA SER A 75 3.55 4.67 -1.30
C SER A 75 2.71 5.56 -0.40
N GLN A 76 1.41 5.60 -0.62
CA GLN A 76 0.54 6.42 0.21
C GLN A 76 0.51 5.91 1.65
N TYR A 77 0.45 4.58 1.80
CA TYR A 77 0.51 4.00 3.13
C TYR A 77 1.82 4.38 3.83
N ASP A 78 2.93 4.25 3.11
CA ASP A 78 4.25 4.58 3.68
C ASP A 78 4.31 6.04 4.10
N LEU A 79 3.78 6.94 3.26
CA LEU A 79 3.78 8.36 3.59
C LEU A 79 2.93 8.65 4.81
N ASP A 80 1.76 8.04 4.88
CA ASP A 80 0.84 8.29 6.00
C ASP A 80 1.44 7.80 7.32
N VAL A 81 2.00 6.59 7.31
CA VAL A 81 2.60 6.02 8.51
C VAL A 81 3.81 6.84 8.96
N THR A 82 4.65 7.24 8.00
CA THR A 82 5.85 7.98 8.31
C THR A 82 5.53 9.38 8.78
N ALA A 83 4.53 10.03 8.15
CA ALA A 83 4.11 11.36 8.59
C ALA A 83 3.62 11.33 10.04
N ASP A 84 2.86 10.28 10.37
CA ASP A 84 2.39 10.13 11.75
C ASP A 84 3.55 9.95 12.71
N ALA A 85 4.52 9.14 12.32
CA ALA A 85 5.67 8.86 13.18
C ALA A 85 6.55 10.09 13.37
N LEU A 86 6.73 10.89 12.30
CA LEU A 86 7.53 12.10 12.39
C LEU A 86 6.83 13.19 13.21
N GLY A 87 5.50 13.28 13.04
CA GLY A 87 4.73 14.27 13.78
C GLY A 87 5.28 15.67 13.60
N GLU A 88 5.51 16.36 14.70
CA GLU A 88 6.02 17.72 14.66
C GLU A 88 7.50 17.80 14.33
N ARG A 89 8.20 16.67 14.38
CA ARG A 89 9.64 16.68 14.13
C ARG A 89 9.97 17.19 12.73
N LEU A 90 9.08 16.90 11.77
CA LEU A 90 9.35 17.31 10.40
C LEU A 90 9.49 18.81 10.29
N GLU A 91 8.60 19.56 10.94
CA GLU A 91 8.66 21.01 10.93
C GLU A 91 9.83 21.54 11.73
N LYS A 92 10.21 20.83 12.79
CA LYS A 92 11.29 21.27 13.64
C LYS A 92 12.66 20.96 13.04
N GLU A 93 12.78 19.87 12.33
CA GLU A 93 14.08 19.40 11.84
C GLU A 93 14.39 19.83 10.42
N VAL A 94 13.36 20.11 9.61
CA VAL A 94 13.56 20.44 8.20
C VAL A 94 13.13 21.88 7.95
N ARG A 95 14.06 22.66 7.48
CA ARG A 95 13.77 24.06 7.16
C ARG A 95 13.26 24.15 5.72
N ILE A 96 12.37 25.10 5.50
CA ILE A 96 11.92 25.38 4.14
C ILE A 96 13.03 26.16 3.46
N TYR A 97 13.39 25.77 2.26
CA TYR A 97 14.41 26.45 1.49
C TYR A 97 13.98 27.88 1.17
N SER A 98 14.92 28.82 1.32
CA SER A 98 14.65 30.21 1.01
C SER A 98 15.77 30.73 0.11
N LYS A 99 15.39 31.38 -0.98
CA LYS A 99 16.35 32.02 -1.86
C LYS A 99 16.85 33.30 -1.26
N VAL A 100 16.09 33.91 -0.38
CA VAL A 100 16.49 35.15 0.28
C VAL A 100 17.15 34.74 1.57
N ALA A 101 18.45 34.73 1.55
CA ALA A 101 19.19 34.27 2.71
C ALA A 101 19.20 35.32 3.79
#